data_739a30188a3e89c26fb430d844910e44
#
_entry.id   739a30188a3e89c26fb430d844910e44
#
_cell.length_a   1.000
_cell.length_b   1.000
_cell.length_c   1.000
_cell.angle_alpha   90.00
_cell.angle_beta   90.00
_cell.angle_gamma   90.00
#
_symmetry.space_group_name_H-M   'P 1'
#
loop_
_entity.id
_entity.type
_entity.pdbx_description
1 polymer ?
#
loop_
_entity_poly.entity_id
_entity_poly.type
_entity_poly.pdbx_seq_one_letter_code
_entity_poly.pdbx_strand_id
1 'polypeptide(L)'
;MSAVRLTQDGASALLVPRIGLQLPRYHFRLGRVVHAAVELDLFRVQTTLLLGNDHTGAAELTQLQPTPELPQLIAAAQQLLRERPADFGDTLVCELPGWRDAQGVSPFWQALGARFYPGDPAEAEARLGPDWRSHLAALLPRQTVYLSFLGEAAERHVLDVPDSHKPVLAALKAAGFQPPLHARIDDGGPVLAWRAA
;
A
#
# COMPACT_ATOMS: atom_id res chain seq x y z
N MET A 1 -2.21 -18.05 12.72
CA MET A 1 -3.47 -17.47 13.27
C MET A 1 -4.42 -17.13 12.14
N SER A 2 -5.74 -17.28 12.38
CA SER A 2 -6.75 -16.96 11.35
C SER A 2 -7.10 -15.47 11.38
N ALA A 3 -7.47 -14.92 10.22
CA ALA A 3 -8.00 -13.57 10.11
C ALA A 3 -9.28 -13.41 10.95
N VAL A 4 -9.49 -12.21 11.48
CA VAL A 4 -10.66 -11.85 12.32
C VAL A 4 -11.57 -10.93 11.50
N ARG A 5 -12.84 -11.30 11.36
CA ARG A 5 -13.85 -10.43 10.76
C ARG A 5 -14.39 -9.48 11.83
N LEU A 6 -14.25 -8.20 11.57
CA LEU A 6 -14.86 -7.14 12.35
C LEU A 6 -16.20 -6.79 11.71
N THR A 7 -17.23 -6.60 12.51
CA THR A 7 -18.57 -6.25 12.02
C THR A 7 -19.18 -5.15 12.87
N GLN A 8 -19.88 -4.21 12.22
CA GLN A 8 -20.59 -3.11 12.86
C GLN A 8 -21.81 -2.74 11.99
N ASP A 9 -23.01 -2.91 12.52
CA ASP A 9 -24.29 -2.51 11.90
C ASP A 9 -24.42 -2.91 10.41
N GLY A 10 -23.98 -4.13 10.08
CA GLY A 10 -24.02 -4.67 8.72
C GLY A 10 -22.76 -4.38 7.87
N ALA A 11 -21.93 -3.43 8.25
CA ALA A 11 -20.63 -3.24 7.64
C ALA A 11 -19.59 -4.24 8.19
N SER A 12 -18.58 -4.55 7.40
CA SER A 12 -17.51 -5.45 7.85
C SER A 12 -16.16 -5.10 7.28
N ALA A 13 -15.10 -5.45 8.01
CA ALA A 13 -13.71 -5.40 7.59
C ALA A 13 -13.00 -6.69 8.01
N LEU A 14 -11.87 -7.00 7.41
CA LEU A 14 -11.08 -8.17 7.75
C LEU A 14 -9.74 -7.73 8.35
N LEU A 15 -9.43 -8.18 9.56
CA LEU A 15 -8.15 -7.99 10.21
C LEU A 15 -7.31 -9.27 10.06
N VAL A 16 -6.26 -9.17 9.27
CA VAL A 16 -5.30 -10.26 9.00
C VAL A 16 -4.10 -10.09 9.94
N PRO A 17 -3.80 -11.09 10.79
CA PRO A 17 -2.66 -10.99 11.68
C PRO A 17 -1.35 -11.26 10.94
N ARG A 18 -0.28 -10.54 11.33
CA ARG A 18 1.11 -10.88 11.02
C ARG A 18 1.39 -11.21 9.55
N ILE A 19 1.08 -10.28 8.65
CA ILE A 19 1.36 -10.43 7.22
C ILE A 19 2.87 -10.62 6.95
N GLY A 20 3.18 -11.29 5.84
CA GLY A 20 4.56 -11.42 5.36
C GLY A 20 5.40 -12.50 6.04
N LEU A 21 4.88 -13.24 7.05
CA LEU A 21 5.64 -14.28 7.75
C LEU A 21 5.71 -15.60 6.99
N GLN A 22 4.66 -15.97 6.28
CA GLN A 22 4.64 -17.20 5.48
C GLN A 22 5.11 -16.94 4.05
N LEU A 23 4.54 -15.92 3.43
CA LEU A 23 4.90 -15.45 2.11
C LEU A 23 5.22 -13.95 2.20
N PRO A 24 6.42 -13.50 1.79
CA PRO A 24 6.84 -12.11 1.95
C PRO A 24 5.87 -11.14 1.31
N ARG A 25 5.46 -10.09 2.03
CA ARG A 25 4.64 -9.00 1.53
C ARG A 25 5.55 -7.83 1.18
N TYR A 26 5.55 -7.42 -0.08
CA TYR A 26 6.43 -6.37 -0.58
C TYR A 26 5.65 -5.10 -0.94
N HIS A 27 6.31 -3.97 -0.67
CA HIS A 27 5.86 -2.63 -1.05
C HIS A 27 7.05 -1.84 -1.59
N PHE A 28 6.80 -0.81 -2.38
CA PHE A 28 7.82 0.18 -2.67
C PHE A 28 7.86 1.24 -1.57
N ARG A 29 8.97 1.32 -0.84
CA ARG A 29 9.23 2.43 0.07
C ARG A 29 9.63 3.66 -0.75
N LEU A 30 8.96 4.80 -0.50
CA LEU A 30 9.31 6.07 -1.07
C LEU A 30 10.44 6.71 -0.26
N GLY A 31 11.48 7.11 -0.97
CA GLY A 31 12.60 7.86 -0.41
C GLY A 31 12.77 9.20 -1.13
N ARG A 32 13.69 10.02 -0.63
CA ARG A 32 14.06 11.30 -1.25
C ARG A 32 15.57 11.36 -1.43
N VAL A 33 16.01 11.77 -2.61
CA VAL A 33 17.43 12.03 -2.91
C VAL A 33 17.56 13.49 -3.32
N VAL A 34 18.56 14.16 -2.77
CA VAL A 34 18.89 15.55 -3.10
C VAL A 34 20.11 15.53 -4.00
N HIS A 35 19.99 16.14 -5.16
CA HIS A 35 21.08 16.43 -6.06
C HIS A 35 21.39 17.92 -5.99
N ALA A 36 22.63 18.25 -5.63
CA ALA A 36 23.10 19.62 -5.56
C ALA A 36 24.47 19.75 -6.24
N ALA A 37 24.59 20.71 -7.13
CA ALA A 37 25.85 21.07 -7.79
C ALA A 37 25.90 22.58 -7.92
N VAL A 38 26.72 23.24 -7.09
CA VAL A 38 26.81 24.72 -7.05
C VAL A 38 27.32 25.25 -8.39
N GLU A 39 28.29 24.58 -9.00
CA GLU A 39 28.90 24.98 -10.26
C GLU A 39 27.93 24.93 -11.47
N LEU A 40 26.83 24.16 -11.31
CA LEU A 40 25.78 24.04 -12.34
C LEU A 40 24.51 24.79 -11.95
N ASP A 41 24.52 25.55 -10.86
CA ASP A 41 23.35 26.22 -10.28
C ASP A 41 22.14 25.23 -10.17
N LEU A 42 22.42 24.02 -9.73
CA LEU A 42 21.44 22.95 -9.67
C LEU A 42 21.15 22.54 -8.22
N PHE A 43 19.88 22.60 -7.85
CA PHE A 43 19.32 21.93 -6.67
C PHE A 43 18.06 21.20 -7.08
N ARG A 44 18.02 19.88 -6.93
CA ARG A 44 16.88 19.06 -7.32
C ARG A 44 16.61 17.98 -6.27
N VAL A 45 15.35 17.86 -5.84
CA VAL A 45 14.88 16.78 -5.00
C VAL A 45 14.12 15.79 -5.87
N GLN A 46 14.49 14.52 -5.79
CA GLN A 46 13.82 13.45 -6.54
C GLN A 46 13.27 12.39 -5.59
N THR A 47 12.09 11.87 -5.90
CA THR A 47 11.49 10.74 -5.21
C THR A 47 12.04 9.44 -5.76
N THR A 48 12.32 8.50 -4.88
CA THR A 48 12.82 7.17 -5.22
C THR A 48 11.90 6.09 -4.68
N LEU A 49 11.94 4.94 -5.33
CA LEU A 49 11.24 3.72 -4.95
C LEU A 49 12.27 2.64 -4.62
N LEU A 50 12.13 2.00 -3.47
CA LEU A 50 12.93 0.85 -3.07
C LEU A 50 12.00 -0.30 -2.67
N LEU A 51 12.11 -1.43 -3.36
CA LEU A 51 11.33 -2.62 -3.03
C LEU A 51 11.79 -3.20 -1.69
N GLY A 52 10.88 -3.28 -0.73
CA GLY A 52 11.13 -3.78 0.62
C GLY A 52 9.94 -4.53 1.20
N ASN A 53 10.15 -5.15 2.34
CA ASN A 53 9.15 -5.90 3.11
C ASN A 53 9.02 -5.33 4.54
N ASP A 54 9.07 -4.02 4.66
CA ASP A 54 9.15 -3.27 5.92
C ASP A 54 7.98 -3.55 6.87
N HIS A 55 6.83 -3.99 6.34
CA HIS A 55 5.63 -4.31 7.11
C HIS A 55 5.50 -5.80 7.47
N THR A 56 6.56 -6.58 7.34
CA THR A 56 6.56 -7.98 7.79
C THR A 56 6.26 -8.08 9.29
N GLY A 57 5.26 -8.88 9.64
CA GLY A 57 4.80 -9.06 11.02
C GLY A 57 3.76 -8.03 11.48
N ALA A 58 3.41 -7.03 10.67
CA ALA A 58 2.29 -6.13 10.93
C ALA A 58 0.94 -6.84 10.76
N ALA A 59 -0.12 -6.33 11.39
CA ALA A 59 -1.49 -6.70 11.04
C ALA A 59 -1.96 -5.87 9.84
N GLU A 60 -2.83 -6.43 9.02
CA GLU A 60 -3.45 -5.73 7.89
C GLU A 60 -4.96 -5.62 8.08
N LEU A 61 -5.50 -4.40 7.97
CA LEU A 61 -6.94 -4.17 7.91
C LEU A 61 -7.35 -3.99 6.44
N THR A 62 -8.16 -4.89 5.95
CA THR A 62 -8.55 -4.97 4.53
C THR A 62 -10.05 -5.09 4.35
N GLN A 63 -10.53 -5.10 3.08
CA GLN A 63 -11.95 -5.09 2.70
C GLN A 63 -12.71 -3.86 3.20
N LEU A 64 -12.02 -2.72 3.29
CA LEU A 64 -12.62 -1.46 3.74
C LEU A 64 -13.57 -0.90 2.67
N GLN A 65 -14.77 -0.50 3.12
CA GLN A 65 -15.76 0.16 2.30
C GLN A 65 -16.09 1.54 2.88
N PRO A 66 -16.45 2.52 2.06
CA PRO A 66 -16.80 3.87 2.52
C PRO A 66 -18.23 3.91 3.12
N THR A 67 -18.38 3.32 4.30
CA THR A 67 -19.63 3.27 5.04
C THR A 67 -19.58 4.17 6.28
N PRO A 68 -20.73 4.58 6.85
CA PRO A 68 -20.77 5.36 8.09
C PRO A 68 -20.06 4.68 9.27
N GLU A 69 -20.02 3.34 9.27
CA GLU A 69 -19.47 2.51 10.34
C GLU A 69 -17.95 2.31 10.21
N LEU A 70 -17.35 2.77 9.12
CA LEU A 70 -15.91 2.60 8.87
C LEU A 70 -15.01 3.11 10.02
N PRO A 71 -15.28 4.29 10.65
CA PRO A 71 -14.47 4.76 11.78
C PRO A 71 -14.51 3.80 12.96
N GLN A 72 -15.65 3.18 13.26
CA GLN A 72 -15.81 2.21 14.34
C GLN A 72 -15.07 0.90 14.04
N LEU A 73 -15.09 0.43 12.79
CA LEU A 73 -14.32 -0.76 12.37
C LEU A 73 -12.82 -0.53 12.50
N ILE A 74 -12.33 0.65 12.12
CA ILE A 74 -10.92 1.03 12.29
C ILE A 74 -10.55 1.09 13.78
N ALA A 75 -11.39 1.72 14.61
CA ALA A 75 -11.15 1.81 16.06
C ALA A 75 -11.13 0.42 16.72
N ALA A 76 -12.03 -0.48 16.32
CA ALA A 76 -12.04 -1.86 16.81
C ALA A 76 -10.76 -2.63 16.44
N ALA A 77 -10.24 -2.45 15.21
CA ALA A 77 -8.97 -3.03 14.82
C ALA A 77 -7.81 -2.49 15.67
N GLN A 78 -7.75 -1.17 15.87
CA GLN A 78 -6.72 -0.53 16.70
C GLN A 78 -6.79 -1.01 18.16
N GLN A 79 -8.00 -1.20 18.70
CA GLN A 79 -8.19 -1.72 20.05
C GLN A 79 -7.66 -3.16 20.16
N LEU A 80 -7.98 -4.03 19.21
CA LEU A 80 -7.48 -5.41 19.20
C LEU A 80 -5.95 -5.48 19.17
N LEU A 81 -5.27 -4.61 18.45
CA LEU A 81 -3.80 -4.56 18.45
C LEU A 81 -3.27 -4.19 19.83
N ARG A 82 -3.88 -3.23 20.53
CA ARG A 82 -3.48 -2.84 21.90
C ARG A 82 -3.71 -3.97 22.91
N GLU A 83 -4.84 -4.67 22.80
CA GLU A 83 -5.23 -5.74 23.73
C GLU A 83 -4.47 -7.04 23.49
N ARG A 84 -4.09 -7.31 22.23
CA ARG A 84 -3.51 -8.59 21.80
C ARG A 84 -2.25 -8.40 20.94
N PRO A 85 -1.22 -7.70 21.42
CA PRO A 85 -0.01 -7.43 20.64
C PRO A 85 0.77 -8.71 20.29
N ALA A 86 0.67 -9.76 21.10
CA ALA A 86 1.27 -11.06 20.81
C ALA A 86 0.70 -11.68 19.51
N ASP A 87 -0.58 -11.42 19.22
CA ASP A 87 -1.28 -11.98 18.08
C ASP A 87 -1.10 -11.13 16.81
N PHE A 88 -1.25 -9.80 16.95
CA PHE A 88 -1.36 -8.87 15.82
C PHE A 88 -0.10 -8.02 15.57
N GLY A 89 0.83 -7.96 16.54
CA GLY A 89 1.93 -6.98 16.51
C GLY A 89 1.48 -5.61 17.00
N ASP A 90 2.35 -4.63 16.83
CA ASP A 90 2.15 -3.22 17.23
C ASP A 90 1.77 -2.31 16.07
N THR A 91 1.83 -2.81 14.86
CA THR A 91 1.64 -2.04 13.64
C THR A 91 0.43 -2.55 12.86
N LEU A 92 -0.49 -1.64 12.52
CA LEU A 92 -1.64 -1.88 11.65
C LEU A 92 -1.41 -1.21 10.31
N VAL A 93 -1.47 -1.96 9.23
CA VAL A 93 -1.35 -1.43 7.86
C VAL A 93 -2.67 -1.55 7.12
N CYS A 94 -2.90 -0.59 6.20
CA CYS A 94 -4.00 -0.61 5.24
C CYS A 94 -3.45 -0.32 3.86
N GLU A 95 -3.72 -1.20 2.91
CA GLU A 95 -3.44 -0.99 1.49
C GLU A 95 -4.71 -0.47 0.81
N LEU A 96 -4.60 0.65 0.11
CA LEU A 96 -5.68 1.15 -0.74
C LEU A 96 -5.32 1.01 -2.22
N PRO A 97 -6.32 0.79 -3.10
CA PRO A 97 -6.05 0.69 -4.53
C PRO A 97 -5.47 2.00 -5.07
N GLY A 98 -4.56 1.87 -6.04
CA GLY A 98 -3.98 2.98 -6.77
C GLY A 98 -4.95 3.59 -7.78
N TRP A 99 -4.67 4.84 -8.16
CA TRP A 99 -5.42 5.55 -9.18
C TRP A 99 -5.35 4.83 -10.52
N ARG A 100 -6.48 4.87 -11.26
CA ARG A 100 -6.61 4.35 -12.62
C ARG A 100 -7.30 5.39 -13.49
N ASP A 101 -6.94 5.40 -14.76
CA ASP A 101 -7.60 6.27 -15.74
C ASP A 101 -9.04 5.79 -16.08
N ALA A 102 -9.69 6.51 -17.00
CA ALA A 102 -11.05 6.18 -17.45
C ALA A 102 -11.17 4.83 -18.17
N GLN A 103 -10.06 4.26 -18.63
CA GLN A 103 -9.96 2.94 -19.23
C GLN A 103 -9.62 1.84 -18.18
N GLY A 104 -9.47 2.20 -16.92
CA GLY A 104 -9.12 1.30 -15.83
C GLY A 104 -7.62 0.96 -15.76
N VAL A 105 -6.78 1.68 -16.49
CA VAL A 105 -5.34 1.43 -16.58
C VAL A 105 -4.61 2.18 -15.46
N SER A 106 -3.71 1.50 -14.76
CA SER A 106 -2.80 2.12 -13.80
C SER A 106 -1.55 2.65 -14.52
N PRO A 107 -1.26 3.96 -14.48
CA PRO A 107 -0.02 4.49 -15.04
C PRO A 107 1.21 3.92 -14.36
N PHE A 108 1.14 3.65 -13.06
CA PHE A 108 2.23 3.03 -12.31
C PHE A 108 2.52 1.62 -12.81
N TRP A 109 1.46 0.81 -13.02
CA TRP A 109 1.61 -0.53 -13.58
C TRP A 109 2.24 -0.49 -14.97
N GLN A 110 1.73 0.34 -15.86
CA GLN A 110 2.25 0.46 -17.23
C GLN A 110 3.72 0.90 -17.26
N ALA A 111 4.09 1.81 -16.37
CA ALA A 111 5.46 2.33 -16.34
C ALA A 111 6.48 1.37 -15.73
N LEU A 112 6.07 0.53 -14.76
CA LEU A 112 6.98 -0.34 -14.02
C LEU A 112 6.59 -1.83 -14.13
N GLY A 113 5.46 -2.22 -13.60
CA GLY A 113 5.08 -3.63 -13.46
C GLY A 113 5.00 -4.38 -14.79
N ALA A 114 4.39 -3.78 -15.80
CA ALA A 114 4.21 -4.36 -17.12
C ALA A 114 5.54 -4.66 -17.86
N ARG A 115 6.64 -4.05 -17.45
CA ARG A 115 7.98 -4.33 -17.99
C ARG A 115 8.54 -5.68 -17.53
N PHE A 116 8.07 -6.18 -16.39
CA PHE A 116 8.55 -7.40 -15.77
C PHE A 116 7.51 -8.53 -15.82
N TYR A 117 6.25 -8.19 -15.85
CA TYR A 117 5.14 -9.13 -15.98
C TYR A 117 4.16 -8.63 -17.07
N PRO A 118 4.19 -9.22 -18.26
CA PRO A 118 3.36 -8.77 -19.40
C PRO A 118 1.88 -9.20 -19.29
N GLY A 119 1.53 -10.04 -18.31
CA GLY A 119 0.16 -10.51 -18.10
C GLY A 119 -0.73 -9.44 -17.40
N ASP A 120 -2.03 -9.73 -17.37
CA ASP A 120 -3.00 -8.91 -16.66
C ASP A 120 -2.90 -9.16 -15.13
N PRO A 121 -2.72 -8.10 -14.31
CA PRO A 121 -2.74 -8.21 -12.85
C PRO A 121 -4.03 -8.82 -12.29
N ALA A 122 -5.18 -8.49 -12.89
CA ALA A 122 -6.47 -9.02 -12.43
C ALA A 122 -6.61 -10.52 -12.68
N GLU A 123 -6.11 -11.01 -13.83
CA GLU A 123 -6.06 -12.43 -14.12
C GLU A 123 -5.08 -13.18 -13.19
N ALA A 124 -3.94 -12.56 -12.88
CA ALA A 124 -2.98 -13.12 -11.94
C ALA A 124 -3.56 -13.22 -10.54
N GLU A 125 -4.26 -12.19 -10.07
CA GLU A 125 -4.93 -12.18 -8.77
C GLU A 125 -6.07 -13.20 -8.72
N ALA A 126 -6.88 -13.33 -9.78
CA ALA A 126 -7.94 -14.33 -9.87
C ALA A 126 -7.42 -15.76 -9.79
N ARG A 127 -6.25 -16.03 -10.38
CA ARG A 127 -5.63 -17.36 -10.43
C ARG A 127 -4.88 -17.72 -9.16
N LEU A 128 -4.14 -16.77 -8.56
CA LEU A 128 -3.18 -17.00 -7.48
C LEU A 128 -3.67 -16.46 -6.13
N GLY A 129 -4.81 -15.77 -6.10
CA GLY A 129 -5.32 -15.09 -4.93
C GLY A 129 -4.45 -13.88 -4.54
N PRO A 130 -4.62 -13.36 -3.30
CA PRO A 130 -3.91 -12.15 -2.85
C PRO A 130 -2.39 -12.32 -2.80
N ASP A 131 -1.89 -13.55 -2.80
CA ASP A 131 -0.46 -13.86 -2.73
C ASP A 131 0.28 -13.64 -4.06
N TRP A 132 -0.45 -13.38 -5.15
CA TRP A 132 0.17 -13.15 -6.47
C TRP A 132 1.19 -12.01 -6.46
N ARG A 133 0.98 -10.98 -5.60
CA ARG A 133 1.94 -9.87 -5.45
C ARG A 133 3.28 -10.31 -4.90
N SER A 134 3.31 -11.31 -4.03
CA SER A 134 4.56 -11.87 -3.52
C SER A 134 5.35 -12.57 -4.64
N HIS A 135 4.65 -13.23 -5.56
CA HIS A 135 5.28 -13.82 -6.75
C HIS A 135 5.74 -12.74 -7.73
N LEU A 136 4.95 -11.70 -7.95
CA LEU A 136 5.33 -10.55 -8.76
C LEU A 136 6.60 -9.88 -8.24
N ALA A 137 6.73 -9.70 -6.92
CA ALA A 137 7.88 -9.08 -6.29
C ALA A 137 9.21 -9.77 -6.62
N ALA A 138 9.19 -11.06 -6.95
CA ALA A 138 10.40 -11.78 -7.38
C ALA A 138 10.93 -11.31 -8.74
N LEU A 139 10.07 -10.73 -9.57
CA LEU A 139 10.41 -10.23 -10.90
C LEU A 139 10.85 -8.75 -10.88
N LEU A 140 10.47 -8.00 -9.85
CA LEU A 140 10.68 -6.56 -9.78
C LEU A 140 12.14 -6.21 -9.40
N PRO A 141 12.63 -5.02 -9.82
CA PRO A 141 13.99 -4.59 -9.52
C PRO A 141 14.19 -4.38 -8.02
N ARG A 142 15.32 -4.86 -7.51
CA ARG A 142 15.76 -4.67 -6.11
C ARG A 142 16.56 -3.39 -5.90
N GLN A 143 17.00 -2.75 -6.98
CA GLN A 143 17.72 -1.49 -6.95
C GLN A 143 16.75 -0.33 -6.73
N THR A 144 17.28 0.77 -6.22
CA THR A 144 16.53 2.03 -6.13
C THR A 144 16.16 2.53 -7.52
N VAL A 145 14.88 2.80 -7.73
CA VAL A 145 14.34 3.37 -8.97
C VAL A 145 13.92 4.81 -8.70
N TYR A 146 14.36 5.74 -9.54
CA TYR A 146 13.87 7.12 -9.50
C TYR A 146 12.46 7.16 -10.10
N LEU A 147 11.52 7.74 -9.35
CA LEU A 147 10.12 7.82 -9.77
C LEU A 147 9.97 8.61 -11.09
N SER A 148 10.79 9.65 -11.28
CA SER A 148 10.83 10.43 -12.52
C SER A 148 11.16 9.62 -13.77
N PHE A 149 11.83 8.46 -13.64
CA PHE A 149 12.12 7.58 -14.79
C PHE A 149 10.90 6.77 -15.23
N LEU A 150 9.85 6.73 -14.44
CA LEU A 150 8.59 6.08 -14.78
C LEU A 150 7.66 6.95 -15.61
N GLY A 151 8.03 8.22 -15.81
CA GLY A 151 7.26 9.18 -16.58
C GLY A 151 6.22 9.95 -15.75
N GLU A 152 5.78 11.08 -16.29
CA GLU A 152 4.97 12.09 -15.60
C GLU A 152 3.66 11.54 -15.02
N ALA A 153 2.98 10.66 -15.76
CA ALA A 153 1.70 10.09 -15.31
C ALA A 153 1.87 9.19 -14.06
N ALA A 154 2.90 8.34 -14.03
CA ALA A 154 3.21 7.51 -12.88
C ALA A 154 3.67 8.35 -11.68
N GLU A 155 4.52 9.36 -11.93
CA GLU A 155 5.01 10.27 -10.89
C GLU A 155 3.88 11.08 -10.25
N ARG A 156 2.92 11.55 -11.04
CA ARG A 156 1.77 12.33 -10.57
C ARG A 156 0.82 11.52 -9.72
N HIS A 157 0.57 10.26 -10.08
CA HIS A 157 -0.49 9.44 -9.50
C HIS A 157 -0.02 8.36 -8.52
N VAL A 158 1.29 8.27 -8.25
CA VAL A 158 1.76 7.40 -7.15
C VAL A 158 1.19 7.89 -5.82
N LEU A 159 0.68 6.96 -5.01
CA LEU A 159 -0.04 7.20 -3.75
C LEU A 159 -1.43 7.86 -3.90
N ASP A 160 -1.90 8.13 -5.11
CA ASP A 160 -3.28 8.54 -5.32
C ASP A 160 -4.22 7.34 -5.24
N VAL A 161 -5.46 7.61 -4.80
CA VAL A 161 -6.55 6.63 -4.75
C VAL A 161 -7.66 7.01 -5.72
N PRO A 162 -8.47 6.05 -6.22
CA PRO A 162 -9.71 6.37 -6.94
C PRO A 162 -10.65 7.21 -6.07
N ASP A 163 -11.51 8.00 -6.71
CA ASP A 163 -12.49 8.86 -6.01
C ASP A 163 -13.37 8.08 -5.03
N SER A 164 -13.73 6.84 -5.36
CA SER A 164 -14.49 5.94 -4.50
C SER A 164 -13.79 5.59 -3.19
N HIS A 165 -12.45 5.68 -3.12
CA HIS A 165 -11.66 5.35 -1.93
C HIS A 165 -11.15 6.59 -1.16
N LYS A 166 -11.41 7.79 -1.67
CA LYS A 166 -11.09 9.03 -0.94
C LYS A 166 -11.72 9.12 0.45
N PRO A 167 -13.00 8.70 0.66
CA PRO A 167 -13.58 8.66 2.00
C PRO A 167 -12.88 7.67 2.93
N VAL A 168 -12.44 6.50 2.42
CA VAL A 168 -11.68 5.52 3.21
C VAL A 168 -10.33 6.11 3.62
N LEU A 169 -9.61 6.73 2.69
CA LEU A 169 -8.35 7.41 2.97
C LEU A 169 -8.51 8.51 4.04
N ALA A 170 -9.59 9.30 3.95
CA ALA A 170 -9.90 10.34 4.93
C ALA A 170 -10.17 9.76 6.33
N ALA A 171 -10.93 8.66 6.41
CA ALA A 171 -11.22 7.98 7.66
C ALA A 171 -9.95 7.41 8.31
N LEU A 172 -9.06 6.79 7.53
CA LEU A 172 -7.78 6.30 8.03
C LEU A 172 -6.90 7.43 8.58
N LYS A 173 -6.79 8.55 7.85
CA LYS A 173 -6.05 9.73 8.33
C LYS A 173 -6.65 10.30 9.62
N ALA A 174 -7.97 10.40 9.72
CA ALA A 174 -8.66 10.83 10.93
C ALA A 174 -8.44 9.90 12.12
N ALA A 175 -8.27 8.59 11.86
CA ALA A 175 -7.93 7.58 12.87
C ALA A 175 -6.44 7.55 13.25
N GLY A 176 -5.62 8.48 12.77
CA GLY A 176 -4.22 8.64 13.15
C GLY A 176 -3.22 7.79 12.34
N PHE A 177 -3.63 7.23 11.21
CA PHE A 177 -2.68 6.61 10.29
C PHE A 177 -1.73 7.68 9.73
N GLN A 178 -0.44 7.33 9.70
CA GLN A 178 0.61 8.23 9.21
C GLN A 178 0.50 8.45 7.68
N PRO A 179 0.98 9.59 7.17
CA PRO A 179 1.11 9.80 5.74
C PRO A 179 1.82 8.61 5.07
N PRO A 180 1.34 8.15 3.90
CA PRO A 180 1.92 6.97 3.27
C PRO A 180 3.35 7.23 2.80
N LEU A 181 4.26 6.37 3.22
CA LEU A 181 5.65 6.30 2.75
C LEU A 181 5.91 5.04 1.92
N HIS A 182 4.87 4.26 1.68
CA HIS A 182 4.94 3.02 0.90
C HIS A 182 3.82 3.00 -0.14
N ALA A 183 4.15 2.44 -1.30
CA ALA A 183 3.21 2.21 -2.39
C ALA A 183 3.07 0.71 -2.66
N ARG A 184 1.89 0.30 -3.05
CA ARG A 184 1.63 -1.05 -3.54
C ARG A 184 2.45 -1.30 -4.80
N ILE A 185 2.88 -2.54 -4.99
CA ILE A 185 3.78 -2.90 -6.11
C ILE A 185 3.06 -3.08 -7.44
N ASP A 186 1.74 -3.25 -7.41
CA ASP A 186 0.91 -3.54 -8.57
C ASP A 186 0.24 -2.31 -9.19
N ASP A 187 -0.08 -1.28 -8.40
CA ASP A 187 -0.81 -0.13 -8.91
C ASP A 187 -0.36 1.22 -8.35
N GLY A 188 0.68 1.22 -7.48
CA GLY A 188 1.19 2.45 -6.86
C GLY A 188 0.29 3.04 -5.78
N GLY A 189 -0.77 2.34 -5.38
CA GLY A 189 -1.69 2.78 -4.34
C GLY A 189 -1.01 2.93 -2.97
N PRO A 190 -1.54 3.80 -2.08
CA PRO A 190 -0.91 4.09 -0.81
C PRO A 190 -1.03 2.93 0.18
N VAL A 191 0.04 2.70 0.92
CA VAL A 191 0.08 1.83 2.09
C VAL A 191 0.26 2.70 3.31
N LEU A 192 -0.78 2.78 4.14
CA LEU A 192 -0.79 3.57 5.35
C LEU A 192 -0.49 2.68 6.56
N ALA A 193 0.19 3.24 7.55
CA ALA A 193 0.52 2.52 8.78
C ALA A 193 0.09 3.33 10.01
N TRP A 194 -0.38 2.61 11.01
CA TRP A 194 -0.64 3.12 12.35
C TRP A 194 0.09 2.24 13.36
N ARG A 195 0.60 2.82 14.45
CA ARG A 195 1.26 2.07 15.53
C ARG A 195 0.52 2.23 16.84
N ALA A 196 0.38 1.13 17.55
CA ALA A 196 -0.04 1.15 18.93
C ALA A 196 1.06 1.85 19.77
N ALA A 197 0.63 2.83 20.56
CA ALA A 197 1.52 3.53 21.52
C ALA A 197 1.67 2.68 22.78
#